data_9e9fe15577e6165cf8324ef351b09427
#
_entry.id   9e9fe15577e6165cf8324ef351b09427
#
_cell.length_a   1.000
_cell.length_b   1.000
_cell.length_c   1.000
_cell.angle_alpha   90.00
_cell.angle_beta   90.00
_cell.angle_gamma   90.00
#
_symmetry.space_group_name_H-M   'P 1'
#
loop_
_entity.id
_entity.type
_entity.pdbx_description
1 polymer ?
#
loop_
_entity_poly.entity_id
_entity_poly.type
_entity_poly.pdbx_seq_one_letter_code
_entity_poly.pdbx_strand_id
1 'polypeptide(L)'
;MSKLDTVVITGAGRGIGKAAALHMARTGTRILCISQSANAAETARLITAEGGAAESLSIDLADYASAESTVSAWIGRHPGQRIGVVLAAAILGASGPLIHTDLATWDLAYRVGVLGNLAVLKALLPRMTEAKFGRIAGFSGGGSAYANPMFPAYSAAKTAMVRVIENLHEDLKDKGDFAAVCLAPGAVDTDMLQQVRGAGGYVKTTVGMEEPVGFLERFLTAESCGFSGCFVHVRDSYGHLLNSGESIPNSSLWKLRRIEP
;
A
#
# COMPACT_ATOMS: atom_id res chain seq x y z
N MET A 1 -14.25 -16.44 -3.49
CA MET A 1 -13.26 -15.50 -2.90
C MET A 1 -12.18 -16.29 -2.21
N SER A 2 -10.95 -16.03 -2.52
CA SER A 2 -9.79 -16.69 -1.91
C SER A 2 -9.63 -16.20 -0.46
N LYS A 3 -9.61 -17.11 0.51
CA LYS A 3 -9.44 -16.74 1.92
C LYS A 3 -7.95 -16.46 2.18
N LEU A 4 -7.64 -15.26 2.68
CA LEU A 4 -6.32 -14.92 3.20
C LEU A 4 -6.17 -15.38 4.65
N ASP A 5 -4.99 -15.86 5.02
CA ASP A 5 -4.66 -16.14 6.42
C ASP A 5 -4.35 -14.85 7.17
N THR A 6 -3.60 -13.97 6.50
CA THR A 6 -3.11 -12.73 7.12
C THR A 6 -3.08 -11.59 6.10
N VAL A 7 -3.43 -10.38 6.55
CA VAL A 7 -3.14 -9.13 5.85
C VAL A 7 -2.26 -8.26 6.73
N VAL A 8 -1.10 -7.87 6.21
CA VAL A 8 -0.16 -6.96 6.86
C VAL A 8 -0.36 -5.56 6.29
N ILE A 9 -0.61 -4.56 7.15
CA ILE A 9 -0.94 -3.21 6.72
C ILE A 9 0.00 -2.21 7.39
N THR A 10 0.82 -1.52 6.60
CA THR A 10 1.59 -0.36 7.08
C THR A 10 0.72 0.89 7.09
N GLY A 11 0.96 1.81 8.01
CA GLY A 11 0.12 3.00 8.16
C GLY A 11 -1.30 2.67 8.70
N ALA A 12 -1.47 1.54 9.39
CA ALA A 12 -2.76 1.05 9.87
C ALA A 12 -3.35 1.84 11.05
N GLY A 13 -2.66 2.87 11.55
CA GLY A 13 -3.13 3.67 12.68
C GLY A 13 -4.16 4.74 12.31
N ARG A 14 -4.28 5.13 11.04
CA ARG A 14 -5.20 6.19 10.58
C ARG A 14 -5.51 6.07 9.08
N GLY A 15 -6.44 6.90 8.61
CA GLY A 15 -6.79 7.06 7.20
C GLY A 15 -7.16 5.74 6.52
N ILE A 16 -6.72 5.57 5.28
CA ILE A 16 -7.07 4.39 4.45
C ILE A 16 -6.52 3.10 5.07
N GLY A 17 -5.31 3.12 5.65
CA GLY A 17 -4.72 1.93 6.28
C GLY A 17 -5.56 1.41 7.47
N LYS A 18 -6.04 2.31 8.34
CA LYS A 18 -6.97 1.96 9.43
C LYS A 18 -8.30 1.42 8.89
N ALA A 19 -8.90 2.11 7.93
CA ALA A 19 -10.16 1.69 7.34
C ALA A 19 -10.05 0.31 6.66
N ALA A 20 -8.96 0.07 5.91
CA ALA A 20 -8.68 -1.23 5.31
C ALA A 20 -8.50 -2.33 6.38
N ALA A 21 -7.79 -2.05 7.48
CA ALA A 21 -7.61 -3.01 8.57
C ALA A 21 -8.94 -3.44 9.19
N LEU A 22 -9.79 -2.47 9.55
CA LEU A 22 -11.12 -2.71 10.12
C LEU A 22 -12.02 -3.49 9.14
N HIS A 23 -11.97 -3.15 7.86
CA HIS A 23 -12.79 -3.79 6.83
C HIS A 23 -12.34 -5.24 6.57
N MET A 24 -11.04 -5.45 6.34
CA MET A 24 -10.49 -6.79 6.04
C MET A 24 -10.64 -7.76 7.21
N ALA A 25 -10.63 -7.28 8.45
CA ALA A 25 -10.88 -8.13 9.62
C ALA A 25 -12.24 -8.82 9.57
N ARG A 26 -13.26 -8.17 8.99
CA ARG A 26 -14.63 -8.72 8.86
C ARG A 26 -14.71 -9.90 7.90
N THR A 27 -13.72 -10.10 7.03
CA THR A 27 -13.62 -11.29 6.18
C THR A 27 -13.11 -12.53 6.93
N GLY A 28 -12.80 -12.41 8.22
CA GLY A 28 -12.21 -13.46 9.04
C GLY A 28 -10.70 -13.62 8.85
N THR A 29 -10.04 -12.64 8.22
CA THR A 29 -8.61 -12.60 8.01
C THR A 29 -7.90 -12.01 9.24
N ARG A 30 -6.77 -12.58 9.66
CA ARG A 30 -5.91 -11.97 10.69
C ARG A 30 -5.28 -10.69 10.15
N ILE A 31 -5.24 -9.64 10.96
CA ILE A 31 -4.65 -8.35 10.58
C ILE A 31 -3.41 -8.07 11.41
N LEU A 32 -2.30 -7.75 10.76
CA LEU A 32 -1.16 -7.09 11.41
C LEU A 32 -1.19 -5.60 11.11
N CYS A 33 -1.44 -4.81 12.13
CA CYS A 33 -1.44 -3.35 12.05
C CYS A 33 -0.05 -2.80 12.37
N ILE A 34 0.57 -2.07 11.44
CA ILE A 34 1.89 -1.46 11.64
C ILE A 34 1.77 0.07 11.55
N SER A 35 2.27 0.77 12.58
CA SER A 35 2.51 2.23 12.55
C SER A 35 3.54 2.63 13.61
N GLN A 36 4.11 3.82 13.47
CA GLN A 36 5.03 4.37 14.47
C GLN A 36 4.35 4.71 15.79
N SER A 37 3.10 5.13 15.76
CA SER A 37 2.34 5.54 16.93
C SER A 37 1.51 4.42 17.54
N ALA A 38 1.01 4.63 18.77
CA ALA A 38 0.08 3.73 19.44
C ALA A 38 -1.27 3.53 18.69
N ASN A 39 -1.53 4.30 17.62
CA ASN A 39 -2.79 4.22 16.88
C ASN A 39 -2.98 2.86 16.19
N ALA A 40 -1.90 2.14 15.83
CA ALA A 40 -2.02 0.77 15.31
C ALA A 40 -2.54 -0.19 16.39
N ALA A 41 -2.11 -0.02 17.65
CA ALA A 41 -2.62 -0.80 18.77
C ALA A 41 -4.11 -0.54 19.01
N GLU A 42 -4.54 0.71 18.90
CA GLU A 42 -5.97 1.05 19.00
C GLU A 42 -6.77 0.44 17.83
N THR A 43 -6.25 0.45 16.62
CA THR A 43 -6.90 -0.23 15.48
C THR A 43 -7.05 -1.73 15.74
N ALA A 44 -5.98 -2.40 16.21
CA ALA A 44 -6.02 -3.81 16.55
C ALA A 44 -7.01 -4.11 17.69
N ARG A 45 -7.06 -3.25 18.72
CA ARG A 45 -8.03 -3.34 19.81
C ARG A 45 -9.48 -3.24 19.33
N LEU A 46 -9.76 -2.33 18.41
CA LEU A 46 -11.10 -2.20 17.81
C LEU A 46 -11.50 -3.47 17.06
N ILE A 47 -10.58 -4.04 16.27
CA ILE A 47 -10.81 -5.30 15.55
C ILE A 47 -11.10 -6.44 16.52
N THR A 48 -10.30 -6.60 17.58
CA THR A 48 -10.49 -7.67 18.56
C THR A 48 -11.77 -7.50 19.38
N ALA A 49 -12.16 -6.27 19.66
CA ALA A 49 -13.43 -5.96 20.34
C ALA A 49 -14.65 -6.37 19.49
N GLU A 50 -14.53 -6.37 18.16
CA GLU A 50 -15.57 -6.86 17.23
C GLU A 50 -15.43 -8.37 16.95
N GLY A 51 -14.57 -9.10 17.66
CA GLY A 51 -14.37 -10.56 17.50
C GLY A 51 -13.40 -10.94 16.38
N GLY A 52 -12.74 -10.00 15.73
CA GLY A 52 -11.71 -10.24 14.72
C GLY A 52 -10.36 -10.60 15.35
N ALA A 53 -9.44 -11.12 14.53
CA ALA A 53 -8.06 -11.43 14.92
C ALA A 53 -7.11 -10.33 14.45
N ALA A 54 -6.50 -9.60 15.38
CA ALA A 54 -5.53 -8.56 15.04
C ALA A 54 -4.41 -8.44 16.06
N GLU A 55 -3.25 -8.07 15.56
CA GLU A 55 -2.07 -7.70 16.33
C GLU A 55 -1.53 -6.36 15.84
N SER A 56 -0.69 -5.72 16.63
CA SER A 56 -0.04 -4.47 16.25
C SER A 56 1.45 -4.52 16.52
N LEU A 57 2.21 -3.86 15.65
CA LEU A 57 3.62 -3.55 15.86
C LEU A 57 3.82 -2.04 15.80
N SER A 58 4.41 -1.48 16.85
CA SER A 58 4.89 -0.09 16.84
C SER A 58 6.27 -0.06 16.20
N ILE A 59 6.34 0.41 14.95
CA ILE A 59 7.56 0.44 14.15
C ILE A 59 7.74 1.81 13.54
N ASP A 60 8.93 2.41 13.72
CA ASP A 60 9.36 3.53 12.89
C ASP A 60 9.87 3.00 11.55
N LEU A 61 9.10 3.22 10.49
CA LEU A 61 9.50 2.80 9.14
C LEU A 61 10.68 3.60 8.56
N ALA A 62 11.06 4.71 9.18
CA ALA A 62 12.30 5.40 8.83
C ALA A 62 13.56 4.57 9.23
N ASP A 63 13.44 3.74 10.27
CA ASP A 63 14.41 2.69 10.61
C ASP A 63 14.02 1.37 9.91
N TYR A 64 14.24 1.32 8.61
CA TYR A 64 13.83 0.19 7.78
C TYR A 64 14.57 -1.12 8.12
N ALA A 65 15.77 -1.07 8.71
CA ALA A 65 16.49 -2.26 9.15
C ALA A 65 15.80 -2.90 10.37
N SER A 66 15.41 -2.08 11.36
CA SER A 66 14.61 -2.53 12.50
C SER A 66 13.23 -3.01 12.06
N ALA A 67 12.61 -2.35 11.08
CA ALA A 67 11.32 -2.76 10.51
C ALA A 67 11.40 -4.16 9.90
N GLU A 68 12.40 -4.44 9.06
CA GLU A 68 12.62 -5.77 8.45
C GLU A 68 12.79 -6.85 9.52
N SER A 69 13.68 -6.63 10.49
CA SER A 69 13.96 -7.63 11.54
C SER A 69 12.75 -7.90 12.44
N THR A 70 12.00 -6.85 12.80
CA THR A 70 10.82 -6.96 13.67
C THR A 70 9.69 -7.74 12.98
N VAL A 71 9.42 -7.46 11.70
CA VAL A 71 8.39 -8.16 10.93
C VAL A 71 8.83 -9.61 10.63
N SER A 72 10.12 -9.86 10.36
CA SER A 72 10.67 -11.22 10.20
C SER A 72 10.47 -12.05 11.46
N ALA A 73 10.74 -11.48 12.64
CA ALA A 73 10.51 -12.15 13.91
C ALA A 73 9.02 -12.42 14.16
N TRP A 74 8.13 -11.51 13.74
CA TRP A 74 6.69 -11.70 13.86
C TRP A 74 6.19 -12.83 12.95
N ILE A 75 6.52 -12.81 11.66
CA ILE A 75 6.03 -13.82 10.70
C ILE A 75 6.58 -15.21 11.01
N GLY A 76 7.76 -15.30 11.60
CA GLY A 76 8.35 -16.57 12.06
C GLY A 76 7.51 -17.29 13.14
N ARG A 77 6.69 -16.56 13.90
CA ARG A 77 5.79 -17.10 14.93
C ARG A 77 4.36 -17.38 14.45
N HIS A 78 4.05 -16.99 13.21
CA HIS A 78 2.68 -17.06 12.68
C HIS A 78 2.61 -18.02 11.48
N PRO A 79 1.78 -19.06 11.51
CA PRO A 79 1.80 -20.17 10.54
C PRO A 79 1.08 -19.85 9.21
N GLY A 80 0.49 -18.69 9.02
CA GLY A 80 -0.25 -18.34 7.80
C GLY A 80 0.61 -18.40 6.54
N GLN A 81 0.05 -18.88 5.44
CA GLN A 81 0.72 -19.01 4.14
C GLN A 81 0.18 -18.05 3.09
N ARG A 82 -1.12 -17.76 3.12
CA ARG A 82 -1.77 -16.86 2.17
C ARG A 82 -1.77 -15.43 2.70
N ILE A 83 -0.75 -14.69 2.29
CA ILE A 83 -0.47 -13.35 2.83
C ILE A 83 -0.88 -12.27 1.82
N GLY A 84 -1.68 -11.31 2.31
CA GLY A 84 -1.90 -10.02 1.66
C GLY A 84 -1.06 -8.92 2.34
N VAL A 85 -0.60 -7.94 1.55
CA VAL A 85 0.18 -6.81 2.06
C VAL A 85 -0.38 -5.51 1.52
N VAL A 86 -0.60 -4.54 2.41
CA VAL A 86 -1.04 -3.17 2.07
C VAL A 86 0.03 -2.18 2.53
N LEU A 87 0.75 -1.61 1.59
CA LEU A 87 1.83 -0.65 1.81
C LEU A 87 1.26 0.78 1.79
N ALA A 88 0.60 1.19 2.91
CA ALA A 88 -0.13 2.46 2.99
C ALA A 88 0.62 3.56 3.75
N ALA A 89 1.72 3.25 4.44
CA ALA A 89 2.48 4.24 5.19
C ALA A 89 3.10 5.29 4.26
N ALA A 90 2.89 6.54 4.60
CA ALA A 90 3.50 7.69 3.92
C ALA A 90 3.41 8.95 4.78
N ILE A 91 4.29 9.89 4.49
CA ILE A 91 4.24 11.27 4.99
C ILE A 91 4.42 12.24 3.81
N LEU A 92 3.95 13.45 3.94
CA LEU A 92 4.10 14.48 2.89
C LEU A 92 5.55 14.93 2.73
N GLY A 93 6.32 14.95 3.82
CA GLY A 93 7.70 15.43 3.79
C GLY A 93 7.77 16.93 3.45
N ALA A 94 8.74 17.30 2.63
CA ALA A 94 8.96 18.68 2.21
C ALA A 94 7.77 19.25 1.44
N SER A 95 7.42 20.51 1.71
CA SER A 95 6.40 21.25 0.96
C SER A 95 6.98 22.53 0.36
N GLY A 96 6.53 22.87 -0.85
CA GLY A 96 6.95 24.04 -1.61
C GLY A 96 8.16 23.84 -2.53
N PRO A 97 8.67 24.91 -3.14
CA PRO A 97 9.75 24.86 -4.13
C PRO A 97 11.03 24.21 -3.59
N LEU A 98 11.73 23.43 -4.41
CA LEU A 98 12.94 22.69 -4.02
C LEU A 98 13.99 23.56 -3.34
N ILE A 99 14.17 24.81 -3.80
CA ILE A 99 15.15 25.76 -3.25
C ILE A 99 14.91 26.10 -1.77
N HIS A 100 13.68 25.91 -1.28
CA HIS A 100 13.28 26.21 0.09
C HIS A 100 13.04 24.97 0.94
N THR A 101 13.28 23.76 0.40
CA THR A 101 13.04 22.51 1.12
C THR A 101 14.33 21.94 1.69
N ASP A 102 14.22 21.35 2.89
CA ASP A 102 15.32 20.64 3.52
C ASP A 102 15.38 19.18 3.02
N LEU A 103 16.57 18.74 2.59
CA LEU A 103 16.81 17.38 2.11
C LEU A 103 16.58 16.32 3.18
N ALA A 104 16.70 16.63 4.47
CA ALA A 104 16.35 15.70 5.55
C ALA A 104 14.87 15.35 5.54
N THR A 105 14.00 16.29 5.17
CA THR A 105 12.55 16.01 5.02
C THR A 105 12.23 15.18 3.78
N TRP A 106 13.06 15.32 2.71
CA TRP A 106 13.01 14.44 1.55
C TRP A 106 13.42 13.02 1.91
N ASP A 107 14.57 12.86 2.57
CA ASP A 107 15.09 11.57 3.04
C ASP A 107 14.03 10.84 3.90
N LEU A 108 13.44 11.57 4.86
CA LEU A 108 12.40 10.99 5.71
C LEU A 108 11.16 10.52 4.91
N ALA A 109 10.72 11.28 3.91
CA ALA A 109 9.61 10.89 3.06
C ALA A 109 9.91 9.61 2.26
N TYR A 110 11.14 9.46 1.76
CA TYR A 110 11.59 8.25 1.09
C TYR A 110 11.76 7.06 2.04
N ARG A 111 12.35 7.28 3.21
CA ARG A 111 12.52 6.23 4.23
C ARG A 111 11.17 5.66 4.63
N VAL A 112 10.20 6.49 4.97
CA VAL A 112 8.87 6.04 5.40
C VAL A 112 8.06 5.52 4.21
N GLY A 113 8.00 6.31 3.11
CA GLY A 113 7.09 6.04 1.99
C GLY A 113 7.55 4.94 1.04
N VAL A 114 8.86 4.66 1.00
CA VAL A 114 9.45 3.66 0.09
C VAL A 114 10.19 2.59 0.88
N LEU A 115 11.35 2.92 1.48
CA LEU A 115 12.25 1.92 2.05
C LEU A 115 11.64 1.13 3.20
N GLY A 116 10.92 1.79 4.12
CA GLY A 116 10.25 1.12 5.23
C GLY A 116 9.12 0.20 4.78
N ASN A 117 8.34 0.60 3.78
CA ASN A 117 7.35 -0.28 3.16
C ASN A 117 8.01 -1.50 2.50
N LEU A 118 9.13 -1.28 1.79
CA LEU A 118 9.90 -2.37 1.17
C LEU A 118 10.52 -3.31 2.21
N ALA A 119 11.00 -2.79 3.33
CA ALA A 119 11.54 -3.60 4.42
C ALA A 119 10.49 -4.54 5.00
N VAL A 120 9.27 -4.04 5.24
CA VAL A 120 8.13 -4.87 5.66
C VAL A 120 7.82 -5.95 4.62
N LEU A 121 7.74 -5.59 3.35
CA LEU A 121 7.48 -6.55 2.28
C LEU A 121 8.59 -7.59 2.17
N LYS A 122 9.86 -7.15 2.22
CA LYS A 122 11.04 -8.03 2.14
C LYS A 122 11.05 -9.08 3.26
N ALA A 123 10.61 -8.71 4.47
CA ALA A 123 10.47 -9.65 5.58
C ALA A 123 9.42 -10.74 5.33
N LEU A 124 8.39 -10.45 4.51
CA LEU A 124 7.28 -11.37 4.22
C LEU A 124 7.52 -12.23 2.98
N LEU A 125 8.29 -11.72 2.01
CA LEU A 125 8.51 -12.38 0.72
C LEU A 125 9.01 -13.84 0.80
N PRO A 126 9.93 -14.23 1.71
CA PRO A 126 10.35 -15.62 1.83
C PRO A 126 9.16 -16.56 2.08
N ARG A 127 8.29 -16.23 3.04
CA ARG A 127 7.08 -17.00 3.36
C ARG A 127 6.10 -17.03 2.20
N MET A 128 5.87 -15.88 1.55
CA MET A 128 4.99 -15.76 0.39
C MET A 128 5.51 -16.60 -0.78
N THR A 129 6.82 -16.61 -1.01
CA THR A 129 7.45 -17.40 -2.09
C THR A 129 7.38 -18.91 -1.80
N GLU A 130 7.62 -19.33 -0.56
CA GLU A 130 7.43 -20.72 -0.11
C GLU A 130 6.00 -21.19 -0.34
N ALA A 131 5.02 -20.35 0.00
CA ALA A 131 3.59 -20.60 -0.20
C ALA A 131 3.14 -20.50 -1.66
N LYS A 132 3.99 -19.99 -2.56
CA LYS A 132 3.67 -19.68 -3.96
C LYS A 132 2.44 -18.79 -4.11
N PHE A 133 2.24 -17.87 -3.16
CA PHE A 133 1.08 -16.98 -3.13
C PHE A 133 1.41 -15.61 -2.54
N GLY A 134 0.86 -14.55 -3.14
CA GLY A 134 0.93 -13.21 -2.58
C GLY A 134 0.02 -12.20 -3.25
N ARG A 135 -0.57 -11.30 -2.46
CA ARG A 135 -1.31 -10.12 -2.92
C ARG A 135 -0.69 -8.87 -2.32
N ILE A 136 -0.16 -7.98 -3.16
CA ILE A 136 0.61 -6.82 -2.73
C ILE A 136 -0.05 -5.55 -3.29
N ALA A 137 -0.55 -4.68 -2.42
CA ALA A 137 -1.12 -3.40 -2.80
C ALA A 137 -0.26 -2.26 -2.24
N GLY A 138 0.33 -1.46 -3.12
CA GLY A 138 0.96 -0.19 -2.79
C GLY A 138 0.03 0.99 -3.07
N PHE A 139 0.28 2.11 -2.43
CA PHE A 139 -0.45 3.35 -2.69
C PHE A 139 0.40 4.37 -3.42
N SER A 140 -0.17 4.95 -4.45
CA SER A 140 0.34 6.12 -5.15
C SER A 140 -0.65 7.30 -5.04
N GLY A 141 -0.62 8.22 -5.96
CA GLY A 141 -1.51 9.37 -6.00
C GLY A 141 -1.31 10.18 -7.28
N GLY A 142 -2.09 11.24 -7.44
CA GLY A 142 -2.01 12.10 -8.62
C GLY A 142 -0.62 12.68 -8.91
N GLY A 143 0.19 12.89 -7.87
CA GLY A 143 1.57 13.34 -8.01
C GLY A 143 2.52 12.35 -8.69
N SER A 144 2.11 11.09 -8.89
CA SER A 144 2.87 10.12 -9.70
C SER A 144 2.57 10.20 -11.18
N ALA A 145 1.42 10.75 -11.55
CA ALA A 145 1.03 10.94 -12.94
C ALA A 145 1.32 12.37 -13.43
N TYR A 146 1.30 13.34 -12.51
CA TYR A 146 1.45 14.76 -12.82
C TYR A 146 2.40 15.44 -11.83
N ALA A 147 3.08 16.50 -12.26
CA ALA A 147 3.92 17.31 -11.38
C ALA A 147 3.09 17.90 -10.22
N ASN A 148 3.63 17.79 -9.01
CA ASN A 148 3.03 18.38 -7.82
C ASN A 148 4.11 19.18 -7.05
N PRO A 149 4.34 20.45 -7.42
CA PRO A 149 5.39 21.27 -6.81
C PRO A 149 5.12 21.63 -5.35
N MET A 150 3.88 21.46 -4.88
CA MET A 150 3.53 21.71 -3.48
C MET A 150 4.08 20.63 -2.54
N PHE A 151 4.15 19.37 -2.99
CA PHE A 151 4.67 18.25 -2.20
C PHE A 151 5.63 17.41 -3.05
N PRO A 152 6.81 17.95 -3.42
CA PRO A 152 7.70 17.31 -4.38
C PRO A 152 8.30 16.00 -3.86
N ALA A 153 8.70 15.95 -2.57
CA ALA A 153 9.23 14.74 -1.95
C ALA A 153 8.20 13.59 -1.92
N TYR A 154 6.97 13.89 -1.53
CA TYR A 154 5.86 12.94 -1.54
C TYR A 154 5.59 12.39 -2.94
N SER A 155 5.49 13.28 -3.94
CA SER A 155 5.22 12.91 -5.33
C SER A 155 6.30 11.99 -5.89
N ALA A 156 7.58 12.32 -5.65
CA ALA A 156 8.70 11.51 -6.07
C ALA A 156 8.69 10.12 -5.39
N ALA A 157 8.44 10.05 -4.07
CA ALA A 157 8.31 8.78 -3.34
C ALA A 157 7.15 7.93 -3.87
N LYS A 158 5.99 8.56 -4.15
CA LYS A 158 4.82 7.85 -4.71
C LYS A 158 5.05 7.38 -6.14
N THR A 159 5.81 8.11 -6.96
CA THR A 159 6.25 7.66 -8.29
C THR A 159 7.20 6.47 -8.19
N ALA A 160 8.14 6.50 -7.24
CA ALA A 160 9.04 5.38 -6.98
C ALA A 160 8.25 4.10 -6.65
N MET A 161 7.19 4.19 -5.83
CA MET A 161 6.33 3.04 -5.51
C MET A 161 5.63 2.44 -6.73
N VAL A 162 5.24 3.25 -7.73
CA VAL A 162 4.69 2.72 -8.99
C VAL A 162 5.72 1.81 -9.67
N ARG A 163 6.95 2.28 -9.83
CA ARG A 163 8.02 1.49 -10.47
C ARG A 163 8.39 0.25 -9.65
N VAL A 164 8.41 0.36 -8.33
CA VAL A 164 8.64 -0.78 -7.43
C VAL A 164 7.60 -1.88 -7.67
N ILE A 165 6.31 -1.53 -7.76
CA ILE A 165 5.24 -2.50 -8.00
C ILE A 165 5.36 -3.16 -9.38
N GLU A 166 5.73 -2.41 -10.42
CA GLU A 166 5.99 -2.98 -11.74
C GLU A 166 7.16 -3.98 -11.70
N ASN A 167 8.26 -3.63 -11.02
CA ASN A 167 9.41 -4.54 -10.86
C ASN A 167 9.05 -5.79 -10.05
N LEU A 168 8.28 -5.64 -8.96
CA LEU A 168 7.81 -6.79 -8.17
C LEU A 168 6.96 -7.76 -8.98
N HIS A 169 6.13 -7.25 -9.89
CA HIS A 169 5.40 -8.12 -10.81
C HIS A 169 6.34 -8.97 -11.66
N GLU A 170 7.34 -8.34 -12.30
CA GLU A 170 8.32 -9.06 -13.12
C GLU A 170 9.13 -10.09 -12.31
N ASP A 171 9.50 -9.75 -11.07
CA ASP A 171 10.23 -10.64 -10.17
C ASP A 171 9.41 -11.86 -9.70
N LEU A 172 8.08 -11.73 -9.60
CA LEU A 172 7.22 -12.71 -8.94
C LEU A 172 6.28 -13.47 -9.89
N LYS A 173 6.07 -13.01 -11.14
CA LYS A 173 5.08 -13.56 -12.08
C LYS A 173 5.18 -15.05 -12.33
N ASP A 174 6.41 -15.61 -12.28
CA ASP A 174 6.69 -17.03 -12.54
C ASP A 174 6.89 -17.83 -11.23
N LYS A 175 6.68 -17.23 -10.05
CA LYS A 175 6.95 -17.86 -8.75
C LYS A 175 5.68 -18.42 -8.07
N GLY A 176 4.52 -18.25 -8.66
CA GLY A 176 3.25 -18.73 -8.11
C GLY A 176 2.09 -17.78 -8.41
N ASP A 177 1.04 -17.88 -7.61
CA ASP A 177 -0.12 -16.99 -7.70
C ASP A 177 0.17 -15.65 -6.99
N PHE A 178 0.94 -14.79 -7.68
CA PHE A 178 1.30 -13.47 -7.20
C PHE A 178 0.61 -12.36 -8.00
N ALA A 179 0.11 -11.35 -7.29
CA ALA A 179 -0.29 -10.10 -7.91
C ALA A 179 0.16 -8.89 -7.10
N ALA A 180 0.67 -7.87 -7.78
CA ALA A 180 1.10 -6.62 -7.22
C ALA A 180 0.43 -5.44 -7.94
N VAL A 181 -0.14 -4.48 -7.20
CA VAL A 181 -0.82 -3.32 -7.77
C VAL A 181 -0.42 -2.04 -7.04
N CYS A 182 -0.32 -0.94 -7.77
CA CYS A 182 -0.19 0.39 -7.20
C CYS A 182 -1.50 1.16 -7.40
N LEU A 183 -2.17 1.48 -6.29
CA LEU A 183 -3.47 2.14 -6.29
C LEU A 183 -3.33 3.65 -6.10
N ALA A 184 -3.90 4.45 -6.97
CA ALA A 184 -4.22 5.85 -6.72
C ALA A 184 -5.63 5.94 -6.12
N PRO A 185 -5.76 6.18 -4.79
CA PRO A 185 -7.05 6.16 -4.12
C PRO A 185 -7.91 7.40 -4.40
N GLY A 186 -7.37 8.39 -5.13
CA GLY A 186 -7.96 9.71 -5.18
C GLY A 186 -7.74 10.51 -3.90
N ALA A 187 -8.38 11.65 -3.78
CA ALA A 187 -8.31 12.48 -2.58
C ALA A 187 -9.37 12.02 -1.56
N VAL A 188 -8.97 11.16 -0.65
CA VAL A 188 -9.82 10.63 0.42
C VAL A 188 -9.74 11.54 1.63
N ASP A 189 -10.86 11.83 2.28
CA ASP A 189 -10.89 12.70 3.47
C ASP A 189 -10.19 12.01 4.66
N THR A 190 -8.98 12.49 4.92
CA THR A 190 -8.04 11.96 5.93
C THR A 190 -7.24 13.11 6.50
N ASP A 191 -6.54 12.88 7.62
CA ASP A 191 -5.61 13.86 8.20
C ASP A 191 -4.58 14.36 7.16
N MET A 192 -4.13 13.49 6.26
CA MET A 192 -3.21 13.87 5.19
C MET A 192 -3.85 14.87 4.23
N LEU A 193 -5.11 14.68 3.85
CA LEU A 193 -5.83 15.62 3.00
C LEU A 193 -6.04 16.96 3.73
N GLN A 194 -6.30 16.95 5.02
CA GLN A 194 -6.40 18.19 5.82
C GLN A 194 -5.06 18.93 5.85
N GLN A 195 -3.93 18.21 6.00
CA GLN A 195 -2.59 18.80 5.90
C GLN A 195 -2.34 19.43 4.52
N VAL A 196 -2.74 18.74 3.43
CA VAL A 196 -2.63 19.28 2.06
C VAL A 196 -3.43 20.58 1.93
N ARG A 197 -4.68 20.61 2.41
CA ARG A 197 -5.53 21.82 2.38
C ARG A 197 -4.94 22.95 3.23
N GLY A 198 -4.46 22.62 4.43
CA GLY A 198 -3.81 23.58 5.34
C GLY A 198 -2.55 24.23 4.76
N ALA A 199 -1.82 23.53 3.90
CA ALA A 199 -0.69 24.04 3.15
C ALA A 199 -1.06 24.81 1.87
N GLY A 200 -2.36 25.02 1.60
CA GLY A 200 -2.84 25.71 0.39
C GLY A 200 -2.96 24.81 -0.84
N GLY A 201 -2.86 23.50 -0.68
CA GLY A 201 -3.04 22.55 -1.77
C GLY A 201 -4.51 22.48 -2.22
N TYR A 202 -4.73 22.54 -3.53
CA TYR A 202 -6.07 22.44 -4.11
C TYR A 202 -6.41 21.00 -4.48
N VAL A 203 -7.62 20.58 -4.12
CA VAL A 203 -8.17 19.27 -4.48
C VAL A 203 -9.52 19.48 -5.17
N LYS A 204 -9.59 19.10 -6.44
CA LYS A 204 -10.78 19.33 -7.29
C LYS A 204 -11.97 18.47 -6.87
N THR A 205 -11.73 17.20 -6.53
CA THR A 205 -12.78 16.23 -6.17
C THR A 205 -12.27 15.32 -5.07
N THR A 206 -13.15 14.88 -4.19
CA THR A 206 -12.88 13.87 -3.17
C THR A 206 -13.45 12.52 -3.57
N VAL A 207 -12.91 11.48 -2.96
CA VAL A 207 -13.32 10.09 -3.10
C VAL A 207 -13.77 9.60 -1.73
N GLY A 208 -14.84 8.83 -1.67
CA GLY A 208 -15.28 8.17 -0.44
C GLY A 208 -14.27 7.14 0.06
N MET A 209 -14.19 6.93 1.37
CA MET A 209 -13.28 5.94 1.98
C MET A 209 -13.60 4.51 1.50
N GLU A 210 -14.85 4.24 1.19
CA GLU A 210 -15.35 2.95 0.73
C GLU A 210 -14.79 2.53 -0.64
N GLU A 211 -14.42 3.49 -1.50
CA GLU A 211 -13.90 3.19 -2.84
C GLU A 211 -12.51 2.50 -2.77
N PRO A 212 -11.47 3.09 -2.13
CA PRO A 212 -10.17 2.41 -2.02
C PRO A 212 -10.23 1.17 -1.13
N VAL A 213 -11.06 1.15 -0.09
CA VAL A 213 -11.23 -0.02 0.78
C VAL A 213 -11.88 -1.18 0.03
N GLY A 214 -12.94 -0.91 -0.72
CA GLY A 214 -13.60 -1.91 -1.56
C GLY A 214 -12.72 -2.41 -2.70
N PHE A 215 -11.82 -1.55 -3.27
CA PHE A 215 -10.80 -2.01 -4.20
C PHE A 215 -9.86 -3.02 -3.53
N LEU A 216 -9.33 -2.68 -2.36
CA LEU A 216 -8.41 -3.54 -1.63
C LEU A 216 -9.03 -4.90 -1.31
N GLU A 217 -10.27 -4.93 -0.84
CA GLU A 217 -10.97 -6.19 -0.59
C GLU A 217 -11.03 -7.06 -1.85
N ARG A 218 -11.56 -6.52 -2.95
CA ARG A 218 -11.66 -7.27 -4.22
C ARG A 218 -10.31 -7.76 -4.73
N PHE A 219 -9.28 -6.92 -4.68
CA PHE A 219 -7.94 -7.28 -5.13
C PHE A 219 -7.29 -8.35 -4.24
N LEU A 220 -7.35 -8.15 -2.93
CA LEU A 220 -6.70 -9.06 -1.97
C LEU A 220 -7.38 -10.44 -1.92
N THR A 221 -8.71 -10.50 -2.12
CA THR A 221 -9.47 -11.76 -2.07
C THR A 221 -9.71 -12.40 -3.45
N ALA A 222 -9.18 -11.83 -4.52
CA ALA A 222 -9.30 -12.40 -5.87
C ALA A 222 -8.70 -13.82 -5.93
N GLU A 223 -9.42 -14.76 -6.52
CA GLU A 223 -8.98 -16.17 -6.65
C GLU A 223 -7.84 -16.31 -7.66
N SER A 224 -7.92 -15.58 -8.76
CA SER A 224 -6.83 -15.39 -9.71
C SER A 224 -6.79 -13.93 -10.11
N CYS A 225 -5.61 -13.35 -10.23
CA CYS A 225 -5.48 -11.96 -10.56
C CYS A 225 -4.53 -11.74 -11.74
N GLY A 226 -5.08 -11.69 -12.95
CA GLY A 226 -4.35 -11.24 -14.15
C GLY A 226 -3.95 -9.75 -14.12
N PHE A 227 -4.46 -9.02 -13.12
CA PHE A 227 -4.26 -7.60 -12.89
C PHE A 227 -3.06 -7.36 -11.97
N SER A 228 -1.86 -7.36 -12.54
CA SER A 228 -0.62 -7.23 -11.78
C SER A 228 0.39 -6.33 -12.48
N GLY A 229 1.28 -5.70 -11.74
CA GLY A 229 2.25 -4.74 -12.24
C GLY A 229 1.60 -3.46 -12.77
N CYS A 230 0.44 -3.06 -12.25
CA CYS A 230 -0.35 -1.93 -12.75
C CYS A 230 -0.42 -0.77 -11.77
N PHE A 231 -0.50 0.44 -12.32
CA PHE A 231 -0.82 1.66 -11.61
C PHE A 231 -2.24 2.10 -12.01
N VAL A 232 -3.19 2.00 -11.09
CA VAL A 232 -4.62 2.22 -11.36
C VAL A 232 -5.20 3.27 -10.45
N HIS A 233 -6.20 3.98 -10.90
CA HIS A 233 -7.05 4.83 -10.08
C HIS A 233 -8.31 4.08 -9.65
N VAL A 234 -8.85 4.36 -8.45
CA VAL A 234 -10.06 3.69 -7.93
C VAL A 234 -11.27 3.80 -8.87
N ARG A 235 -11.29 4.79 -9.75
CA ARG A 235 -12.37 5.03 -10.74
C ARG A 235 -12.10 4.45 -12.11
N ASP A 236 -11.00 3.73 -12.30
CA ASP A 236 -10.71 3.07 -13.57
C ASP A 236 -11.62 1.84 -13.77
N SER A 237 -11.88 1.49 -15.03
CA SER A 237 -12.72 0.35 -15.39
C SER A 237 -11.92 -0.96 -15.35
N TYR A 238 -11.52 -1.41 -14.16
CA TYR A 238 -10.72 -2.62 -13.95
C TYR A 238 -11.54 -3.84 -13.49
N GLY A 239 -12.81 -3.66 -13.15
CA GLY A 239 -13.62 -4.69 -12.46
C GLY A 239 -13.69 -6.03 -13.19
N HIS A 240 -13.68 -6.01 -14.54
CA HIS A 240 -13.67 -7.21 -15.37
C HIS A 240 -12.34 -7.99 -15.33
N LEU A 241 -11.24 -7.37 -14.90
CA LEU A 241 -9.89 -7.97 -14.86
C LEU A 241 -9.59 -8.65 -13.52
N LEU A 242 -10.32 -8.32 -12.44
CA LEU A 242 -10.03 -8.83 -11.10
C LEU A 242 -10.33 -10.32 -10.91
N ASN A 243 -11.13 -10.94 -11.77
CA ASN A 243 -11.48 -12.35 -11.67
C ASN A 243 -11.51 -13.08 -13.02
N SER A 244 -11.06 -12.46 -14.10
CA SER A 244 -11.13 -13.02 -15.44
C SER A 244 -10.11 -14.13 -15.71
N GLY A 245 -9.06 -14.25 -14.90
CA GLY A 245 -7.89 -15.08 -15.25
C GLY A 245 -7.12 -14.57 -16.48
N GLU A 246 -7.62 -13.54 -17.16
CA GLU A 246 -6.94 -12.90 -18.27
C GLU A 246 -5.83 -12.01 -17.73
N SER A 247 -4.60 -12.25 -18.14
CA SER A 247 -3.52 -11.31 -17.90
C SER A 247 -3.76 -10.04 -18.73
N ILE A 248 -3.50 -8.86 -18.13
CA ILE A 248 -3.37 -7.67 -18.95
C ILE A 248 -2.25 -7.94 -19.95
N PRO A 249 -2.52 -7.89 -21.25
CA PRO A 249 -1.49 -8.14 -22.26
C PRO A 249 -0.25 -7.27 -21.99
N ASN A 250 0.87 -7.57 -22.63
CA ASN A 250 2.10 -6.76 -22.64
C ASN A 250 1.85 -5.36 -23.26
N SER A 251 0.91 -4.62 -22.66
CA SER A 251 0.53 -3.27 -23.06
C SER A 251 1.12 -2.25 -22.10
N SER A 252 1.25 -1.01 -22.55
CA SER A 252 1.62 0.12 -21.70
C SER A 252 0.46 0.64 -20.85
N LEU A 253 -0.73 0.07 -20.99
CA LEU A 253 -1.92 0.48 -20.25
C LEU A 253 -1.72 0.31 -18.74
N TRP A 254 -2.04 1.34 -17.97
CA TRP A 254 -1.84 1.39 -16.52
C TRP A 254 -0.39 1.16 -16.06
N LYS A 255 0.58 1.51 -16.90
CA LYS A 255 2.02 1.41 -16.62
C LYS A 255 2.66 2.80 -16.67
N LEU A 256 3.72 3.00 -15.89
CA LEU A 256 4.54 4.20 -16.00
C LEU A 256 5.45 4.05 -17.22
N ARG A 257 5.14 4.75 -18.30
CA ARG A 257 5.87 4.68 -19.58
C ARG A 257 6.21 6.07 -20.11
N ARG A 258 7.31 6.14 -20.84
CA ARG A 258 7.59 7.26 -21.73
C ARG A 258 6.63 7.17 -22.92
N ILE A 259 5.96 8.27 -23.24
CA ILE A 259 5.18 8.39 -24.47
C ILE A 259 6.15 8.84 -25.56
N GLU A 260 6.25 8.06 -26.61
CA GLU A 260 7.01 8.43 -27.80
C GLU A 260 6.11 9.18 -28.78
N PRO A 261 6.63 10.24 -29.48
CA PRO A 261 5.84 11.00 -30.43
C PRO A 261 5.46 10.19 -31.67
#